data_1c8788d9f93beb85fa8e96e83a6dcb24
#
_entry.id   1c8788d9f93beb85fa8e96e83a6dcb24
#
_cell.length_a   1.000
_cell.length_b   1.000
_cell.length_c   1.000
_cell.angle_alpha   90.00
_cell.angle_beta   90.00
_cell.angle_gamma   90.00
#
_symmetry.space_group_name_H-M   'P 1'
#
loop_
_entity.id
_entity.type
_entity.pdbx_description
1 polymer ?
#
loop_
_entity_poly.entity_id
_entity_poly.type
_entity_poly.pdbx_seq_one_letter_code
_entity_poly.pdbx_strand_id
1 'polypeptide(L)'
;MLKEYKSVQEIVGPLMIVEGVEGIKYEELVEIQTQTGEKRRGRVLEIDGDRAMIQLFEGSAGINLKDTTVRFLGKPLELGVSEDMIGRIFDGLGNPIDKGPKIIPEKRVDINGSPINPVSRDYPSEFIQTGISTIDGLNTLVRGQKLPIFSGSGLPHNNVAAQIARQAKVLGDDAKFAVVFGAMGITFEEAQFFIDDFTKTGAIDRAVLFINLANDPAIERISTPRMALTCAEYLAFEKGMHVLVILTDLTNYAEALREVSAARKEVPGRRGYPGYLYTDLSQIYERAGKIKGKPGSITQIPILTMPEDDITHPIPDLTGYITEGQIILSRELYKSGIQPPIFVIPSLSRLKDKGIGKSKTREDHADTMNQIYAAYASGREARELAVILGDSALSEADKAFAKFAENFDREYVSQGYETNRNIEETLNLGWKLLKVIPRTELKRIRTEYIDKYLNDKD
;
A
#
# COMPACT_ATOMS: atom_id res chain seq x y z
N MET A 1 18.55 -35.08 3.36
CA MET A 1 17.59 -36.16 3.67
C MET A 1 16.42 -35.51 4.36
N LEU A 2 15.21 -35.68 3.86
CA LEU A 2 14.01 -35.12 4.51
C LEU A 2 13.82 -35.86 5.85
N LYS A 3 13.70 -35.10 6.95
CA LYS A 3 13.51 -35.68 8.29
C LYS A 3 12.01 -35.68 8.63
N GLU A 4 11.53 -36.86 9.04
CA GLU A 4 10.12 -37.07 9.46
C GLU A 4 10.07 -37.38 10.95
N TYR A 5 9.11 -36.78 11.63
CA TYR A 5 8.91 -36.94 13.06
C TYR A 5 7.41 -37.24 13.34
N LYS A 6 7.17 -38.07 14.35
CA LYS A 6 5.82 -38.38 14.88
C LYS A 6 5.66 -37.96 16.34
N SER A 7 6.51 -37.06 16.79
CA SER A 7 6.62 -36.63 18.18
C SER A 7 5.93 -35.28 18.42
N VAL A 8 4.70 -35.13 17.92
CA VAL A 8 3.86 -33.95 18.20
C VAL A 8 3.44 -34.00 19.67
N GLN A 9 3.82 -33.00 20.45
CA GLN A 9 3.55 -32.91 21.89
C GLN A 9 2.30 -32.11 22.21
N GLU A 10 2.15 -30.97 21.56
CA GLU A 10 1.10 -30.02 21.87
C GLU A 10 0.63 -29.28 20.63
N ILE A 11 -0.65 -28.91 20.61
CA ILE A 11 -1.25 -28.02 19.60
C ILE A 11 -2.06 -26.98 20.35
N VAL A 12 -1.71 -25.70 20.14
CA VAL A 12 -2.40 -24.55 20.75
C VAL A 12 -2.76 -23.52 19.65
N GLY A 13 -4.02 -23.49 19.27
CA GLY A 13 -4.47 -22.62 18.17
C GLY A 13 -3.71 -22.94 16.87
N PRO A 14 -3.02 -21.97 16.25
CA PRO A 14 -2.26 -22.18 15.04
C PRO A 14 -0.84 -22.75 15.28
N LEU A 15 -0.47 -23.08 16.51
CA LEU A 15 0.88 -23.52 16.88
C LEU A 15 0.92 -25.01 17.21
N MET A 16 1.97 -25.67 16.75
CA MET A 16 2.28 -27.08 17.02
C MET A 16 3.70 -27.20 17.58
N ILE A 17 3.88 -27.98 18.63
CA ILE A 17 5.18 -28.29 19.20
C ILE A 17 5.57 -29.74 18.87
N VAL A 18 6.77 -29.90 18.28
CA VAL A 18 7.35 -31.20 17.96
C VAL A 18 8.65 -31.36 18.74
N GLU A 19 8.82 -32.49 19.42
CA GLU A 19 10.03 -32.81 20.20
C GLU A 19 10.95 -33.84 19.48
N GLY A 20 12.19 -33.88 19.95
CA GLY A 20 13.20 -34.83 19.42
C GLY A 20 13.66 -34.46 18.03
N VAL A 21 13.65 -33.19 17.66
CA VAL A 21 14.06 -32.72 16.36
C VAL A 21 15.55 -32.34 16.36
N GLU A 22 16.23 -32.59 15.24
CA GLU A 22 17.65 -32.27 15.08
C GLU A 22 17.97 -31.63 13.74
N GLY A 23 18.80 -30.56 13.77
CA GLY A 23 19.31 -29.87 12.57
C GLY A 23 18.21 -29.18 11.76
N ILE A 24 17.18 -28.71 12.44
CA ILE A 24 16.10 -27.92 11.92
C ILE A 24 16.54 -26.45 11.85
N LYS A 25 15.98 -25.68 10.91
CA LYS A 25 16.30 -24.27 10.74
C LYS A 25 15.09 -23.38 11.03
N TYR A 26 15.35 -22.16 11.49
CA TYR A 26 14.32 -21.13 11.58
C TYR A 26 13.72 -20.86 10.19
N GLU A 27 12.42 -20.55 10.14
CA GLU A 27 11.65 -20.28 8.91
C GLU A 27 11.56 -21.48 7.95
N GLU A 28 12.02 -22.66 8.35
CA GLU A 28 11.96 -23.87 7.54
C GLU A 28 10.50 -24.28 7.31
N LEU A 29 10.16 -24.57 6.06
CA LEU A 29 8.84 -25.06 5.67
C LEU A 29 8.65 -26.50 6.15
N VAL A 30 7.46 -26.78 6.66
CA VAL A 30 7.08 -28.07 7.22
C VAL A 30 5.83 -28.59 6.52
N GLU A 31 5.84 -29.86 6.11
CA GLU A 31 4.67 -30.59 5.66
C GLU A 31 4.14 -31.46 6.81
N ILE A 32 2.85 -31.33 7.09
CA ILE A 32 2.19 -32.05 8.15
C ILE A 32 1.16 -32.99 7.49
N GLN A 33 1.28 -34.27 7.72
CA GLN A 33 0.35 -35.27 7.21
C GLN A 33 -0.52 -35.81 8.35
N THR A 34 -1.82 -35.60 8.24
CA THR A 34 -2.79 -36.11 9.20
C THR A 34 -3.07 -37.61 9.00
N GLN A 35 -3.72 -38.25 9.95
CA GLN A 35 -4.14 -39.65 9.85
C GLN A 35 -5.02 -39.93 8.62
N THR A 36 -5.81 -38.97 8.21
CA THR A 36 -6.69 -39.08 7.02
C THR A 36 -5.94 -38.96 5.70
N GLY A 37 -4.61 -38.69 5.74
CA GLY A 37 -3.79 -38.44 4.57
C GLY A 37 -3.85 -37.00 4.05
N GLU A 38 -4.61 -36.13 4.71
CA GLU A 38 -4.64 -34.70 4.41
C GLU A 38 -3.25 -34.09 4.69
N LYS A 39 -2.77 -33.29 3.76
CA LYS A 39 -1.52 -32.59 3.88
C LYS A 39 -1.78 -31.12 4.23
N ARG A 40 -1.09 -30.67 5.26
CA ARG A 40 -1.07 -29.27 5.70
C ARG A 40 0.37 -28.75 5.69
N ARG A 41 0.52 -27.45 5.75
CA ARG A 41 1.83 -26.83 5.77
C ARG A 41 1.99 -25.98 7.03
N GLY A 42 3.24 -25.73 7.38
CA GLY A 42 3.63 -24.85 8.45
C GLY A 42 5.03 -24.36 8.26
N ARG A 43 5.49 -23.50 9.14
CA ARG A 43 6.89 -23.06 9.21
C ARG A 43 7.40 -23.12 10.63
N VAL A 44 8.70 -23.34 10.78
CA VAL A 44 9.38 -23.29 12.06
C VAL A 44 9.48 -21.84 12.53
N LEU A 45 8.89 -21.54 13.68
CA LEU A 45 8.98 -20.21 14.31
C LEU A 45 10.12 -20.13 15.31
N GLU A 46 10.28 -21.20 16.09
CA GLU A 46 11.23 -21.21 17.21
C GLU A 46 11.83 -22.61 17.39
N ILE A 47 13.06 -22.64 17.84
CA ILE A 47 13.79 -23.87 18.15
C ILE A 47 14.39 -23.68 19.54
N ASP A 48 14.01 -24.58 20.47
CA ASP A 48 14.54 -24.62 21.83
C ASP A 48 15.06 -26.02 22.10
N GLY A 49 16.38 -26.17 22.07
CA GLY A 49 17.04 -27.46 22.18
C GLY A 49 16.64 -28.45 21.08
N ASP A 50 15.93 -29.50 21.47
CA ASP A 50 15.36 -30.51 20.57
C ASP A 50 13.87 -30.32 20.27
N ARG A 51 13.33 -29.16 20.62
CA ARG A 51 11.93 -28.77 20.37
C ARG A 51 11.83 -27.78 19.25
N ALA A 52 10.90 -27.97 18.32
CA ALA A 52 10.53 -26.99 17.30
C ALA A 52 9.08 -26.56 17.50
N MET A 53 8.86 -25.24 17.56
CA MET A 53 7.53 -24.63 17.47
C MET A 53 7.23 -24.32 16.00
N ILE A 54 6.14 -24.93 15.51
CA ILE A 54 5.70 -24.82 14.13
C ILE A 54 4.43 -24.01 14.09
N GLN A 55 4.37 -23.02 13.23
CA GLN A 55 3.15 -22.29 12.91
C GLN A 55 2.45 -22.96 11.73
N LEU A 56 1.22 -23.36 11.91
CA LEU A 56 0.38 -24.00 10.89
C LEU A 56 -0.16 -22.93 9.92
N PHE A 57 -0.11 -23.21 8.61
CA PHE A 57 -0.72 -22.32 7.59
C PHE A 57 -2.22 -22.55 7.50
N GLU A 58 -2.65 -23.80 7.55
CA GLU A 58 -4.03 -24.19 7.64
C GLU A 58 -4.40 -24.44 9.13
N GLY A 59 -5.67 -24.38 9.45
CA GLY A 59 -6.12 -24.57 10.85
C GLY A 59 -5.70 -25.91 11.46
N SER A 60 -5.68 -25.99 12.80
CA SER A 60 -5.31 -27.18 13.56
C SER A 60 -6.45 -28.22 13.71
N ALA A 61 -7.67 -27.90 13.25
CA ALA A 61 -8.82 -28.79 13.40
C ALA A 61 -8.57 -30.16 12.74
N GLY A 62 -8.84 -31.26 13.47
CA GLY A 62 -8.66 -32.62 12.97
C GLY A 62 -7.22 -33.16 13.00
N ILE A 63 -6.26 -32.41 13.49
CA ILE A 63 -4.89 -32.91 13.71
C ILE A 63 -4.88 -33.71 15.03
N ASN A 64 -4.38 -34.95 14.97
CA ASN A 64 -4.22 -35.83 16.13
C ASN A 64 -2.76 -35.90 16.53
N LEU A 65 -2.47 -35.73 17.83
CA LEU A 65 -1.10 -35.75 18.35
C LEU A 65 -0.35 -37.08 18.09
N LYS A 66 -1.09 -38.22 18.09
CA LYS A 66 -0.47 -39.55 17.99
C LYS A 66 -0.16 -40.02 16.57
N ASP A 67 -1.01 -39.61 15.61
CA ASP A 67 -0.99 -40.17 14.26
C ASP A 67 -0.58 -39.13 13.19
N THR A 68 -0.08 -37.98 13.63
CA THR A 68 0.37 -36.90 12.71
C THR A 68 1.86 -37.07 12.44
N THR A 69 2.21 -37.05 11.17
CA THR A 69 3.62 -37.04 10.71
C THR A 69 4.02 -35.64 10.29
N VAL A 70 5.14 -35.19 10.79
CA VAL A 70 5.73 -33.86 10.50
C VAL A 70 7.01 -34.04 9.73
N ARG A 71 7.10 -33.45 8.55
CA ARG A 71 8.25 -33.53 7.64
C ARG A 71 8.85 -32.15 7.44
N PHE A 72 10.09 -31.97 7.84
CA PHE A 72 10.86 -30.74 7.62
C PHE A 72 11.50 -30.76 6.23
N LEU A 73 11.32 -29.67 5.46
CA LEU A 73 11.69 -29.64 4.04
C LEU A 73 13.07 -29.05 3.77
N GLY A 74 13.78 -28.56 4.78
CA GLY A 74 15.14 -28.03 4.69
C GLY A 74 15.25 -26.67 4.00
N LYS A 75 14.13 -26.01 3.70
CA LYS A 75 14.07 -24.75 2.97
C LYS A 75 12.94 -23.86 3.47
N PRO A 76 13.05 -22.52 3.35
CA PRO A 76 11.99 -21.60 3.70
C PRO A 76 10.81 -21.67 2.73
N LEU A 77 9.77 -20.87 3.00
CA LEU A 77 8.67 -20.68 2.06
C LEU A 77 9.14 -19.88 0.85
N GLU A 78 8.96 -20.44 -0.33
CA GLU A 78 9.40 -19.88 -1.61
C GLU A 78 8.23 -19.60 -2.55
N LEU A 79 8.31 -18.50 -3.29
CA LEU A 79 7.45 -18.22 -4.43
C LEU A 79 8.12 -18.65 -5.74
N GLY A 80 7.41 -19.38 -6.58
CA GLY A 80 7.83 -19.61 -7.95
C GLY A 80 7.50 -18.40 -8.81
N VAL A 81 8.53 -17.71 -9.32
CA VAL A 81 8.35 -16.48 -10.10
C VAL A 81 8.55 -16.69 -11.58
N SER A 82 7.73 -16.00 -12.40
CA SER A 82 7.76 -15.95 -13.86
C SER A 82 7.06 -14.69 -14.34
N GLU A 83 7.37 -14.19 -15.55
CA GLU A 83 6.58 -13.12 -16.19
C GLU A 83 5.12 -13.57 -16.46
N ASP A 84 4.86 -14.86 -16.59
CA ASP A 84 3.52 -15.43 -16.76
C ASP A 84 2.60 -15.22 -15.54
N MET A 85 3.11 -14.66 -14.43
CA MET A 85 2.28 -14.22 -13.31
C MET A 85 1.46 -12.97 -13.63
N ILE A 86 1.87 -12.17 -14.61
CA ILE A 86 1.11 -10.98 -15.05
C ILE A 86 -0.21 -11.44 -15.65
N GLY A 87 -1.30 -10.79 -15.28
CA GLY A 87 -2.65 -11.18 -15.68
C GLY A 87 -3.31 -12.24 -14.78
N ARG A 88 -2.63 -12.68 -13.70
CA ARG A 88 -3.08 -13.81 -12.88
C ARG A 88 -3.45 -13.40 -11.46
N ILE A 89 -4.28 -14.24 -10.85
CA ILE A 89 -4.78 -14.07 -9.48
C ILE A 89 -4.35 -15.27 -8.62
N PHE A 90 -3.77 -14.96 -7.46
CA PHE A 90 -3.23 -15.95 -6.52
C PHE A 90 -3.87 -15.78 -5.13
N ASP A 91 -3.88 -16.87 -4.36
CA ASP A 91 -4.13 -16.80 -2.92
C ASP A 91 -2.93 -16.17 -2.18
N GLY A 92 -3.05 -16.00 -0.87
CA GLY A 92 -1.99 -15.40 -0.05
C GLY A 92 -0.71 -16.25 0.08
N LEU A 93 -0.73 -17.49 -0.40
CA LEU A 93 0.43 -18.40 -0.45
C LEU A 93 1.00 -18.57 -1.87
N GLY A 94 0.48 -17.80 -2.85
CA GLY A 94 0.96 -17.81 -4.22
C GLY A 94 0.45 -18.97 -5.08
N ASN A 95 -0.65 -19.62 -4.69
CA ASN A 95 -1.32 -20.61 -5.55
C ASN A 95 -2.32 -19.90 -6.45
N PRO A 96 -2.37 -20.22 -7.77
CA PRO A 96 -3.35 -19.65 -8.69
C PRO A 96 -4.79 -20.00 -8.27
N ILE A 97 -5.68 -18.99 -8.24
CA ILE A 97 -7.12 -19.18 -7.93
C ILE A 97 -8.04 -18.79 -9.09
N ASP A 98 -7.50 -18.29 -10.18
CA ASP A 98 -8.21 -17.83 -11.37
C ASP A 98 -8.58 -18.94 -12.36
N LYS A 99 -8.41 -20.21 -11.99
CA LYS A 99 -8.64 -21.39 -12.84
C LYS A 99 -7.78 -21.44 -14.12
N GLY A 100 -6.80 -20.56 -14.24
CA GLY A 100 -5.83 -20.56 -15.34
C GLY A 100 -4.83 -21.74 -15.25
N PRO A 101 -4.00 -21.93 -16.27
CA PRO A 101 -3.01 -22.98 -16.31
C PRO A 101 -1.98 -22.80 -15.17
N LYS A 102 -1.38 -23.91 -14.74
CA LYS A 102 -0.32 -23.86 -13.75
C LYS A 102 0.89 -23.10 -14.32
N ILE A 103 1.39 -22.12 -13.56
CA ILE A 103 2.59 -21.38 -13.95
C ILE A 103 3.83 -22.25 -13.76
N ILE A 104 4.69 -22.27 -14.78
CA ILE A 104 5.99 -22.90 -14.71
C ILE A 104 6.98 -21.82 -14.26
N PRO A 105 7.51 -21.90 -13.03
CA PRO A 105 8.38 -20.85 -12.52
C PRO A 105 9.74 -20.88 -13.23
N GLU A 106 10.26 -19.71 -13.58
CA GLU A 106 11.64 -19.56 -14.05
C GLU A 106 12.63 -19.86 -12.93
N LYS A 107 12.26 -19.47 -11.70
CA LYS A 107 13.01 -19.79 -10.48
C LYS A 107 12.10 -19.76 -9.25
N ARG A 108 12.62 -20.26 -8.13
CA ARG A 108 12.00 -20.15 -6.81
C ARG A 108 12.80 -19.20 -5.94
N VAL A 109 12.12 -18.32 -5.24
CA VAL A 109 12.73 -17.26 -4.42
C VAL A 109 12.11 -17.28 -3.02
N ASP A 110 12.95 -17.17 -2.00
CA ASP A 110 12.52 -17.01 -0.61
C ASP A 110 11.68 -15.74 -0.46
N ILE A 111 10.51 -15.86 0.12
CA ILE A 111 9.56 -14.73 0.27
C ILE A 111 9.99 -13.72 1.34
N ASN A 112 10.86 -14.09 2.26
CA ASN A 112 11.32 -13.17 3.30
C ASN A 112 12.06 -11.97 2.69
N GLY A 113 12.80 -12.21 1.59
CA GLY A 113 13.48 -11.14 0.89
C GLY A 113 14.47 -10.39 1.78
N SER A 114 14.87 -9.21 1.35
CA SER A 114 15.71 -8.31 2.15
C SER A 114 15.42 -6.85 1.82
N PRO A 115 15.47 -5.95 2.79
CA PRO A 115 15.48 -4.52 2.54
C PRO A 115 16.57 -4.14 1.55
N ILE A 116 16.29 -3.18 0.68
CA ILE A 116 17.29 -2.68 -0.27
C ILE A 116 18.42 -2.01 0.51
N ASN A 117 19.67 -2.42 0.24
CA ASN A 117 20.84 -1.81 0.88
C ASN A 117 20.84 -0.29 0.62
N PRO A 118 20.92 0.56 1.67
CA PRO A 118 20.89 2.01 1.53
C PRO A 118 21.95 2.58 0.58
N VAL A 119 23.14 1.99 0.53
CA VAL A 119 24.23 2.42 -0.38
C VAL A 119 23.88 2.16 -1.85
N SER A 120 23.12 1.12 -2.12
CA SER A 120 22.68 0.72 -3.45
C SER A 120 21.44 1.48 -3.93
N ARG A 121 20.76 2.23 -3.04
CA ARG A 121 19.57 3.00 -3.42
C ARG A 121 19.92 4.14 -4.34
N ASP A 122 19.10 4.34 -5.36
CA ASP A 122 19.07 5.54 -6.17
C ASP A 122 18.00 6.51 -5.62
N TYR A 123 18.22 7.83 -5.84
CA TYR A 123 17.27 8.83 -5.35
C TYR A 123 16.05 8.90 -6.28
N PRO A 124 14.83 8.80 -5.73
CA PRO A 124 13.60 9.00 -6.49
C PRO A 124 13.54 10.41 -7.11
N SER A 125 13.20 10.49 -8.39
CA SER A 125 13.14 11.77 -9.11
C SER A 125 12.15 11.79 -10.27
N GLU A 126 11.58 10.66 -10.68
CA GLU A 126 10.63 10.60 -11.78
C GLU A 126 9.19 10.64 -11.25
N PHE A 127 8.35 11.40 -11.94
CA PHE A 127 6.91 11.54 -11.61
C PHE A 127 6.12 10.31 -11.99
N ILE A 128 5.28 9.83 -11.05
CA ILE A 128 4.24 8.84 -11.35
C ILE A 128 2.90 9.55 -11.35
N GLN A 129 2.23 9.54 -12.49
CA GLN A 129 0.88 10.05 -12.62
C GLN A 129 -0.12 9.02 -12.12
N THR A 130 -0.89 9.35 -11.09
CA THR A 130 -1.96 8.50 -10.55
C THR A 130 -3.31 8.77 -11.21
N GLY A 131 -3.46 9.89 -11.88
CA GLY A 131 -4.73 10.36 -12.46
C GLY A 131 -5.67 11.00 -11.43
N ILE A 132 -5.21 11.16 -10.18
CA ILE A 132 -5.95 11.80 -9.08
C ILE A 132 -5.34 13.16 -8.79
N SER A 133 -6.08 14.24 -9.06
CA SER A 133 -5.57 15.62 -8.97
C SER A 133 -4.96 15.97 -7.62
N THR A 134 -5.56 15.54 -6.51
CA THR A 134 -5.05 15.81 -5.16
C THR A 134 -3.72 15.11 -4.85
N ILE A 135 -3.44 13.98 -5.48
CA ILE A 135 -2.16 13.30 -5.38
C ILE A 135 -1.17 13.95 -6.34
N ASP A 136 -1.50 13.96 -7.63
CA ASP A 136 -0.58 14.39 -8.68
C ASP A 136 -0.19 15.87 -8.56
N GLY A 137 -1.16 16.73 -8.20
CA GLY A 137 -0.95 18.18 -8.11
C GLY A 137 -0.38 18.67 -6.78
N LEU A 138 -0.61 17.99 -5.66
CA LEU A 138 -0.30 18.51 -4.32
C LEU A 138 0.57 17.59 -3.47
N ASN A 139 0.46 16.28 -3.66
CA ASN A 139 1.17 15.24 -2.91
C ASN A 139 1.85 14.25 -3.84
N THR A 140 2.51 14.76 -4.84
CA THR A 140 3.09 14.04 -5.97
C THR A 140 3.79 12.75 -5.58
N LEU A 141 3.40 11.65 -6.24
CA LEU A 141 4.03 10.34 -6.10
C LEU A 141 5.28 10.29 -6.98
N VAL A 142 6.38 9.82 -6.41
CA VAL A 142 7.67 9.71 -7.10
C VAL A 142 8.06 8.25 -7.23
N ARG A 143 8.64 7.89 -8.36
CA ARG A 143 9.08 6.52 -8.66
C ARG A 143 10.09 6.02 -7.63
N GLY A 144 9.78 4.88 -7.01
CA GLY A 144 10.59 4.30 -5.92
C GLY A 144 10.24 4.80 -4.52
N GLN A 145 9.19 5.61 -4.37
CA GLN A 145 8.68 6.11 -3.10
C GLN A 145 7.76 5.11 -2.40
N LYS A 146 7.68 5.23 -1.09
CA LYS A 146 6.66 4.60 -0.24
C LYS A 146 5.70 5.69 0.23
N LEU A 147 4.50 5.75 -0.33
CA LEU A 147 3.50 6.76 0.00
C LEU A 147 2.20 6.07 0.47
N PRO A 148 2.00 5.91 1.79
CA PRO A 148 0.83 5.22 2.31
C PRO A 148 -0.44 6.05 2.21
N ILE A 149 -1.58 5.34 2.16
CA ILE A 149 -2.92 5.91 2.31
C ILE A 149 -3.46 5.53 3.68
N PHE A 150 -3.74 6.53 4.49
CA PHE A 150 -4.38 6.39 5.80
C PHE A 150 -5.88 6.58 5.64
N SER A 151 -6.62 5.52 5.85
CA SER A 151 -8.07 5.48 5.76
C SER A 151 -8.71 5.35 7.14
N GLY A 152 -10.02 5.50 7.20
CA GLY A 152 -10.84 5.14 8.36
C GLY A 152 -11.79 4.00 8.01
N SER A 153 -12.31 3.30 9.02
CA SER A 153 -13.29 2.23 8.81
C SER A 153 -14.49 2.73 8.01
N GLY A 154 -14.85 2.02 6.95
CA GLY A 154 -15.97 2.35 6.05
C GLY A 154 -15.69 3.51 5.08
N LEU A 155 -14.46 4.05 5.02
CA LEU A 155 -14.07 4.98 3.97
C LEU A 155 -13.67 4.22 2.68
N PRO A 156 -13.80 4.83 1.49
CA PRO A 156 -13.70 4.15 0.21
C PRO A 156 -12.24 3.96 -0.27
N HIS A 157 -11.34 3.50 0.59
CA HIS A 157 -9.93 3.29 0.23
C HIS A 157 -9.76 2.24 -0.87
N ASN A 158 -10.64 1.25 -0.94
CA ASN A 158 -10.63 0.24 -2.01
C ASN A 158 -10.86 0.87 -3.38
N ASN A 159 -11.81 1.82 -3.48
CA ASN A 159 -12.05 2.55 -4.72
C ASN A 159 -10.84 3.40 -5.14
N VAL A 160 -10.18 4.05 -4.17
CA VAL A 160 -8.95 4.83 -4.43
C VAL A 160 -7.82 3.91 -4.90
N ALA A 161 -7.64 2.75 -4.24
CA ALA A 161 -6.65 1.74 -4.63
C ALA A 161 -6.88 1.22 -6.06
N ALA A 162 -8.12 0.85 -6.39
CA ALA A 162 -8.49 0.38 -7.73
C ALA A 162 -8.27 1.47 -8.78
N GLN A 163 -8.66 2.71 -8.49
CA GLN A 163 -8.44 3.86 -9.37
C GLN A 163 -6.96 4.08 -9.67
N ILE A 164 -6.10 4.09 -8.65
CA ILE A 164 -4.65 4.24 -8.83
C ILE A 164 -4.08 3.08 -9.63
N ALA A 165 -4.43 1.84 -9.29
CA ALA A 165 -3.96 0.64 -10.01
C ALA A 165 -4.30 0.67 -11.51
N ARG A 166 -5.50 1.15 -11.84
CA ARG A 166 -6.01 1.27 -13.21
C ARG A 166 -5.34 2.40 -13.99
N GLN A 167 -5.05 3.53 -13.35
CA GLN A 167 -4.67 4.77 -14.02
C GLN A 167 -3.17 5.07 -13.97
N ALA A 168 -2.44 4.53 -12.98
CA ALA A 168 -1.06 4.87 -12.74
C ALA A 168 -0.13 4.57 -13.93
N LYS A 169 0.76 5.55 -14.21
CA LYS A 169 1.80 5.42 -15.25
C LYS A 169 2.99 6.33 -14.97
N VAL A 170 4.15 5.99 -15.51
CA VAL A 170 5.32 6.85 -15.55
C VAL A 170 5.27 7.66 -16.84
N LEU A 171 5.45 9.00 -16.76
CA LEU A 171 5.43 9.87 -17.93
C LEU A 171 6.81 9.86 -18.60
N GLY A 172 6.80 9.78 -19.94
CA GLY A 172 8.01 9.92 -20.76
C GLY A 172 8.95 8.71 -20.71
N ASP A 173 8.50 7.58 -20.17
CA ASP A 173 9.28 6.35 -20.15
C ASP A 173 8.45 5.23 -20.84
N ASP A 174 9.01 4.63 -21.89
CA ASP A 174 8.41 3.51 -22.62
C ASP A 174 8.65 2.15 -21.90
N ALA A 175 9.27 2.18 -20.72
CA ALA A 175 9.52 0.97 -19.96
C ALA A 175 8.21 0.29 -19.52
N LYS A 176 8.25 -1.02 -19.48
CA LYS A 176 7.11 -1.83 -19.04
C LYS A 176 6.69 -1.45 -17.61
N PHE A 177 5.42 -1.14 -17.44
CA PHE A 177 4.82 -0.82 -16.16
C PHE A 177 3.90 -1.97 -15.71
N ALA A 178 4.07 -2.45 -14.49
CA ALA A 178 3.25 -3.48 -13.89
C ALA A 178 2.70 -3.04 -12.53
N VAL A 179 1.57 -3.62 -12.14
CA VAL A 179 0.97 -3.45 -10.81
C VAL A 179 1.02 -4.79 -10.09
N VAL A 180 1.47 -4.80 -8.84
CA VAL A 180 1.34 -5.95 -7.95
C VAL A 180 0.43 -5.54 -6.81
N PHE A 181 -0.70 -6.22 -6.70
CA PHE A 181 -1.73 -5.93 -5.73
C PHE A 181 -1.77 -7.04 -4.67
N GLY A 182 -1.58 -6.69 -3.41
CA GLY A 182 -1.66 -7.61 -2.28
C GLY A 182 -2.77 -7.20 -1.33
N ALA A 183 -3.81 -8.03 -1.23
CA ALA A 183 -4.94 -7.82 -0.33
C ALA A 183 -4.88 -8.77 0.86
N MET A 184 -4.97 -8.23 2.07
CA MET A 184 -4.78 -8.95 3.33
C MET A 184 -6.03 -8.85 4.20
N GLY A 185 -6.69 -9.99 4.44
CA GLY A 185 -7.84 -10.07 5.33
C GLY A 185 -9.05 -9.28 4.86
N ILE A 186 -9.26 -9.18 3.56
CA ILE A 186 -10.41 -8.50 2.96
C ILE A 186 -11.63 -9.43 2.92
N THR A 187 -12.82 -8.84 2.81
CA THR A 187 -14.05 -9.62 2.64
C THR A 187 -14.14 -10.24 1.23
N PHE A 188 -15.03 -11.20 1.06
CA PHE A 188 -15.28 -11.79 -0.25
C PHE A 188 -15.81 -10.74 -1.24
N GLU A 189 -16.67 -9.84 -0.79
CA GLU A 189 -17.23 -8.76 -1.61
C GLU A 189 -16.16 -7.77 -2.06
N GLU A 190 -15.20 -7.43 -1.20
CA GLU A 190 -14.07 -6.58 -1.56
C GLU A 190 -13.13 -7.27 -2.56
N ALA A 191 -12.87 -8.57 -2.37
CA ALA A 191 -12.08 -9.35 -3.32
C ALA A 191 -12.75 -9.39 -4.70
N GLN A 192 -14.05 -9.66 -4.74
CA GLN A 192 -14.82 -9.67 -5.98
C GLN A 192 -14.84 -8.30 -6.65
N PHE A 193 -14.97 -7.20 -5.87
CA PHE A 193 -14.88 -5.84 -6.38
C PHE A 193 -13.56 -5.59 -7.13
N PHE A 194 -12.41 -5.96 -6.54
CA PHE A 194 -11.11 -5.77 -7.20
C PHE A 194 -10.97 -6.62 -8.47
N ILE A 195 -11.37 -7.88 -8.41
CA ILE A 195 -11.32 -8.81 -9.57
C ILE A 195 -12.18 -8.26 -10.70
N ASP A 196 -13.39 -7.84 -10.40
CA ASP A 196 -14.34 -7.32 -11.40
C ASP A 196 -13.85 -6.00 -12.00
N ASP A 197 -13.37 -5.06 -11.18
CA ASP A 197 -12.86 -3.75 -11.64
C ASP A 197 -11.66 -3.95 -12.55
N PHE A 198 -10.67 -4.74 -12.13
CA PHE A 198 -9.46 -4.97 -12.92
C PHE A 198 -9.75 -5.70 -14.22
N THR A 199 -10.68 -6.66 -14.21
CA THR A 199 -11.08 -7.40 -15.41
C THR A 199 -11.86 -6.50 -16.36
N LYS A 200 -12.86 -5.76 -15.89
CA LYS A 200 -13.70 -4.88 -16.73
C LYS A 200 -12.92 -3.73 -17.35
N THR A 201 -11.93 -3.21 -16.65
CA THR A 201 -11.12 -2.07 -17.12
C THR A 201 -9.89 -2.49 -17.93
N GLY A 202 -9.58 -3.78 -18.00
CA GLY A 202 -8.35 -4.29 -18.62
C GLY A 202 -7.09 -4.05 -17.78
N ALA A 203 -7.22 -3.54 -16.54
CA ALA A 203 -6.08 -3.34 -15.66
C ALA A 203 -5.40 -4.66 -15.28
N ILE A 204 -6.14 -5.77 -15.31
CA ILE A 204 -5.63 -7.12 -15.05
C ILE A 204 -4.48 -7.50 -15.98
N ASP A 205 -4.47 -7.06 -17.23
CA ASP A 205 -3.46 -7.44 -18.24
C ASP A 205 -2.03 -6.98 -17.87
N ARG A 206 -1.91 -6.05 -16.92
CA ARG A 206 -0.63 -5.56 -16.38
C ARG A 206 -0.52 -5.74 -14.86
N ALA A 207 -1.41 -6.51 -14.25
CA ALA A 207 -1.48 -6.69 -12.81
C ALA A 207 -1.22 -8.13 -12.39
N VAL A 208 -0.69 -8.30 -11.19
CA VAL A 208 -0.62 -9.56 -10.45
C VAL A 208 -1.35 -9.35 -9.14
N LEU A 209 -2.34 -10.18 -8.84
CA LEU A 209 -3.14 -10.07 -7.62
C LEU A 209 -2.81 -11.21 -6.65
N PHE A 210 -2.53 -10.87 -5.40
CA PHE A 210 -2.45 -11.82 -4.27
C PHE A 210 -3.58 -11.49 -3.31
N ILE A 211 -4.49 -12.43 -3.08
CA ILE A 211 -5.71 -12.19 -2.29
C ILE A 211 -5.76 -13.16 -1.13
N ASN A 212 -5.79 -12.60 0.09
CA ASN A 212 -6.08 -13.31 1.32
C ASN A 212 -7.41 -12.78 1.88
N LEU A 213 -8.35 -13.68 2.11
CA LEU A 213 -9.67 -13.35 2.63
C LEU A 213 -9.67 -13.25 4.16
N ALA A 214 -10.71 -12.62 4.71
CA ALA A 214 -10.86 -12.43 6.15
C ALA A 214 -10.98 -13.76 6.93
N ASN A 215 -11.52 -14.81 6.30
CA ASN A 215 -11.65 -16.15 6.86
C ASN A 215 -10.43 -17.05 6.62
N ASP A 216 -9.44 -16.59 5.86
CA ASP A 216 -8.19 -17.34 5.66
C ASP A 216 -7.29 -17.25 6.91
N PRO A 217 -6.40 -18.22 7.13
CA PRO A 217 -5.51 -18.26 8.29
C PRO A 217 -4.61 -17.03 8.44
N ALA A 218 -4.34 -16.62 9.68
CA ALA A 218 -3.50 -15.46 10.00
C ALA A 218 -2.09 -15.56 9.37
N ILE A 219 -1.52 -16.75 9.27
CA ILE A 219 -0.19 -16.94 8.69
C ILE A 219 -0.17 -16.70 7.17
N GLU A 220 -1.23 -17.06 6.48
CA GLU A 220 -1.38 -16.75 5.06
C GLU A 220 -1.45 -15.23 4.87
N ARG A 221 -2.18 -14.54 5.74
CA ARG A 221 -2.24 -13.07 5.76
C ARG A 221 -0.88 -12.42 5.96
N ILE A 222 -0.06 -12.97 6.87
CA ILE A 222 1.32 -12.51 7.11
C ILE A 222 2.23 -12.80 5.90
N SER A 223 1.98 -13.87 5.15
CA SER A 223 2.77 -14.23 3.97
C SER A 223 2.41 -13.41 2.73
N THR A 224 1.16 -12.99 2.59
CA THR A 224 0.62 -12.30 1.41
C THR A 224 1.46 -11.09 0.95
N PRO A 225 1.81 -10.10 1.81
CA PRO A 225 2.62 -8.96 1.36
C PRO A 225 4.05 -9.38 0.98
N ARG A 226 4.59 -10.43 1.58
CA ARG A 226 5.89 -10.97 1.22
C ARG A 226 5.86 -11.65 -0.14
N MET A 227 4.80 -12.40 -0.46
CA MET A 227 4.56 -12.97 -1.79
C MET A 227 4.46 -11.88 -2.85
N ALA A 228 3.65 -10.86 -2.61
CA ALA A 228 3.48 -9.72 -3.51
C ALA A 228 4.80 -9.00 -3.77
N LEU A 229 5.57 -8.70 -2.73
CA LEU A 229 6.87 -8.03 -2.86
C LEU A 229 7.93 -8.90 -3.55
N THR A 230 7.94 -10.21 -3.33
CA THR A 230 8.86 -11.13 -4.02
C THR A 230 8.56 -11.18 -5.52
N CYS A 231 7.30 -11.20 -5.91
CA CYS A 231 6.90 -11.07 -7.31
C CYS A 231 7.34 -9.70 -7.87
N ALA A 232 7.10 -8.62 -7.13
CA ALA A 232 7.48 -7.27 -7.56
C ALA A 232 8.99 -7.11 -7.72
N GLU A 233 9.80 -7.66 -6.82
CA GLU A 233 11.27 -7.64 -6.91
C GLU A 233 11.78 -8.36 -8.16
N TYR A 234 11.20 -9.51 -8.48
CA TYR A 234 11.54 -10.23 -9.69
C TYR A 234 11.19 -9.41 -10.94
N LEU A 235 9.98 -8.88 -11.05
CA LEU A 235 9.57 -8.07 -12.19
C LEU A 235 10.39 -6.77 -12.31
N ALA A 236 10.68 -6.11 -11.20
CA ALA A 236 11.42 -4.86 -11.19
C ALA A 236 12.92 -5.07 -11.43
N PHE A 237 13.57 -5.90 -10.64
CA PHE A 237 15.03 -5.93 -10.57
C PHE A 237 15.66 -6.98 -11.47
N GLU A 238 14.89 -7.92 -12.03
CA GLU A 238 15.38 -8.90 -13.01
C GLU A 238 14.80 -8.67 -14.41
N LYS A 239 13.51 -8.27 -14.50
CA LYS A 239 12.87 -7.99 -15.79
C LYS A 239 12.89 -6.51 -16.17
N GLY A 240 13.38 -5.63 -15.28
CA GLY A 240 13.58 -4.21 -15.56
C GLY A 240 12.29 -3.39 -15.62
N MET A 241 11.19 -3.87 -15.03
CA MET A 241 9.90 -3.19 -15.07
C MET A 241 9.77 -2.12 -14.00
N HIS A 242 8.91 -1.13 -14.24
CA HIS A 242 8.44 -0.24 -13.18
C HIS A 242 7.23 -0.89 -12.52
N VAL A 243 7.37 -1.26 -11.26
CA VAL A 243 6.33 -1.97 -10.51
C VAL A 243 5.73 -1.07 -9.46
N LEU A 244 4.42 -0.87 -9.54
CA LEU A 244 3.62 -0.25 -8.49
C LEU A 244 3.05 -1.36 -7.61
N VAL A 245 3.44 -1.39 -6.34
CA VAL A 245 2.92 -2.33 -5.35
C VAL A 245 1.86 -1.62 -4.50
N ILE A 246 0.66 -2.18 -4.46
CA ILE A 246 -0.43 -1.71 -3.57
C ILE A 246 -0.71 -2.82 -2.57
N LEU A 247 -0.59 -2.51 -1.28
CA LEU A 247 -0.85 -3.45 -0.19
C LEU A 247 -2.01 -2.94 0.67
N THR A 248 -3.10 -3.69 0.73
CA THR A 248 -4.30 -3.37 1.51
C THR A 248 -4.84 -4.63 2.21
N ASP A 249 -5.20 -4.67 3.49
CA ASP A 249 -5.09 -3.63 4.51
C ASP A 249 -3.97 -4.01 5.48
N LEU A 250 -3.05 -3.09 5.69
CA LEU A 250 -1.93 -3.34 6.60
C LEU A 250 -2.33 -3.35 8.08
N THR A 251 -3.51 -2.84 8.40
CA THR A 251 -4.09 -3.02 9.73
C THR A 251 -4.46 -4.48 9.96
N ASN A 252 -5.09 -5.14 8.98
CA ASN A 252 -5.39 -6.58 9.07
C ASN A 252 -4.11 -7.42 9.15
N TYR A 253 -3.05 -7.00 8.45
CA TYR A 253 -1.73 -7.60 8.57
C TYR A 253 -1.17 -7.51 10.00
N ALA A 254 -1.21 -6.32 10.60
CA ALA A 254 -0.72 -6.11 11.96
C ALA A 254 -1.58 -6.85 13.00
N GLU A 255 -2.89 -6.97 12.77
CA GLU A 255 -3.78 -7.79 13.61
C GLU A 255 -3.40 -9.28 13.55
N ALA A 256 -3.03 -9.79 12.38
CA ALA A 256 -2.54 -11.16 12.26
C ALA A 256 -1.22 -11.38 13.03
N LEU A 257 -0.31 -10.40 13.00
CA LEU A 257 0.90 -10.44 13.83
C LEU A 257 0.57 -10.43 15.32
N ARG A 258 -0.42 -9.62 15.75
CA ARG A 258 -0.89 -9.57 17.14
C ARG A 258 -1.48 -10.91 17.58
N GLU A 259 -2.29 -11.54 16.74
CA GLU A 259 -2.88 -12.87 16.99
C GLU A 259 -1.80 -13.93 17.22
N VAL A 260 -0.80 -13.98 16.33
CA VAL A 260 0.31 -14.93 16.43
C VAL A 260 1.17 -14.67 17.67
N SER A 261 1.50 -13.42 17.95
CA SER A 261 2.28 -13.02 19.13
C SER A 261 1.55 -13.41 20.43
N ALA A 262 0.23 -13.19 20.49
CA ALA A 262 -0.58 -13.58 21.63
C ALA A 262 -0.61 -15.11 21.82
N ALA A 263 -0.73 -15.88 20.73
CA ALA A 263 -0.68 -17.35 20.78
C ALA A 263 0.67 -17.86 21.29
N ARG A 264 1.77 -17.17 21.00
CA ARG A 264 3.13 -17.45 21.52
C ARG A 264 3.35 -16.97 22.95
N LYS A 265 2.37 -16.30 23.55
CA LYS A 265 2.49 -15.69 24.90
C LYS A 265 3.65 -14.71 25.03
N GLU A 266 3.97 -14.01 23.93
CA GLU A 266 4.99 -12.96 23.93
C GLU A 266 4.52 -11.77 24.78
N VAL A 267 5.50 -11.04 25.35
CA VAL A 267 5.18 -9.81 26.12
C VAL A 267 4.64 -8.77 25.13
N PRO A 268 3.39 -8.29 25.31
CA PRO A 268 2.80 -7.35 24.37
C PRO A 268 3.45 -5.97 24.49
N GLY A 269 3.62 -5.31 23.35
CA GLY A 269 3.97 -3.91 23.25
C GLY A 269 2.74 -3.00 23.33
N ARG A 270 2.86 -1.80 22.76
CA ARG A 270 1.80 -0.78 22.73
C ARG A 270 0.52 -1.33 22.09
N ARG A 271 -0.63 -1.17 22.74
CA ARG A 271 -1.97 -1.68 22.33
C ARG A 271 -2.02 -3.18 22.01
N GLY A 272 -1.14 -3.97 22.62
CA GLY A 272 -1.14 -5.43 22.44
C GLY A 272 -0.44 -5.94 21.18
N TYR A 273 0.15 -5.08 20.38
CA TYR A 273 0.96 -5.49 19.22
C TYR A 273 2.32 -6.06 19.68
N PRO A 274 2.95 -6.93 18.87
CA PRO A 274 4.27 -7.45 19.19
C PRO A 274 5.32 -6.33 19.23
N GLY A 275 6.30 -6.47 20.12
CA GLY A 275 7.38 -5.48 20.27
C GLY A 275 8.20 -5.26 18.99
N TYR A 276 8.21 -6.24 18.08
CA TYR A 276 8.91 -6.18 16.81
C TYR A 276 8.06 -5.61 15.64
N LEU A 277 6.86 -5.08 15.89
CA LEU A 277 5.98 -4.56 14.82
C LEU A 277 6.69 -3.54 13.92
N TYR A 278 7.49 -2.62 14.52
CA TYR A 278 8.26 -1.64 13.75
C TYR A 278 9.24 -2.30 12.78
N THR A 279 10.03 -3.25 13.27
CA THR A 279 11.02 -3.97 12.46
C THR A 279 10.36 -4.76 11.34
N ASP A 280 9.24 -5.41 11.63
CA ASP A 280 8.51 -6.22 10.67
C ASP A 280 7.90 -5.35 9.55
N LEU A 281 7.24 -4.24 9.88
CA LEU A 281 6.76 -3.26 8.90
C LEU A 281 7.92 -2.65 8.08
N SER A 282 9.06 -2.36 8.73
CA SER A 282 10.25 -1.86 8.04
C SER A 282 10.77 -2.85 7.00
N GLN A 283 10.79 -4.14 7.31
CA GLN A 283 11.21 -5.18 6.36
C GLN A 283 10.31 -5.23 5.12
N ILE A 284 9.02 -4.97 5.27
CA ILE A 284 8.08 -4.89 4.14
C ILE A 284 8.31 -3.60 3.34
N TYR A 285 8.31 -2.45 4.01
CA TYR A 285 8.38 -1.16 3.31
C TYR A 285 9.73 -0.91 2.64
N GLU A 286 10.83 -1.32 3.27
CA GLU A 286 12.18 -1.09 2.76
C GLU A 286 12.58 -2.00 1.58
N ARG A 287 11.69 -2.88 1.13
CA ARG A 287 11.82 -3.61 -0.14
C ARG A 287 11.47 -2.75 -1.36
N ALA A 288 10.78 -1.62 -1.17
CA ALA A 288 10.48 -0.66 -2.23
C ALA A 288 11.66 0.29 -2.45
N GLY A 289 11.83 0.72 -3.69
CA GLY A 289 12.87 1.68 -4.08
C GLY A 289 13.38 1.50 -5.50
N LYS A 290 14.42 2.26 -5.82
CA LYS A 290 15.20 2.15 -7.05
C LYS A 290 16.63 1.77 -6.69
N ILE A 291 17.21 0.85 -7.45
CA ILE A 291 18.60 0.37 -7.23
C ILE A 291 19.49 0.94 -8.33
N LYS A 292 20.64 1.52 -7.94
CA LYS A 292 21.64 2.04 -8.86
C LYS A 292 22.05 0.97 -9.89
N GLY A 293 22.04 1.35 -11.17
CA GLY A 293 22.42 0.47 -12.25
C GLY A 293 21.35 -0.55 -12.68
N LYS A 294 20.18 -0.54 -12.06
CA LYS A 294 19.03 -1.33 -12.50
C LYS A 294 17.94 -0.43 -13.10
N PRO A 295 17.37 -0.78 -14.26
CA PRO A 295 16.35 0.05 -14.92
C PRO A 295 15.01 0.04 -14.16
N GLY A 296 14.65 -1.08 -13.56
CA GLY A 296 13.39 -1.25 -12.83
C GLY A 296 13.36 -0.59 -11.46
N SER A 297 12.15 -0.48 -10.91
CA SER A 297 11.92 0.11 -9.60
C SER A 297 10.64 -0.44 -8.97
N ILE A 298 10.55 -0.35 -7.65
CA ILE A 298 9.33 -0.65 -6.89
C ILE A 298 8.87 0.62 -6.19
N THR A 299 7.68 1.10 -6.56
CA THR A 299 6.95 2.15 -5.84
C THR A 299 5.86 1.49 -5.03
N GLN A 300 5.69 1.86 -3.77
CA GLN A 300 4.77 1.19 -2.87
C GLN A 300 3.72 2.15 -2.32
N ILE A 301 2.46 1.73 -2.39
CA ILE A 301 1.32 2.39 -1.76
C ILE A 301 0.74 1.43 -0.71
N PRO A 302 1.24 1.50 0.53
CA PRO A 302 0.62 0.78 1.64
C PRO A 302 -0.69 1.47 2.01
N ILE A 303 -1.76 0.69 2.18
CA ILE A 303 -3.06 1.20 2.62
C ILE A 303 -3.36 0.60 3.99
N LEU A 304 -3.76 1.43 4.92
CA LEU A 304 -4.13 1.03 6.27
C LEU A 304 -5.41 1.71 6.73
N THR A 305 -6.16 1.02 7.57
CA THR A 305 -7.34 1.56 8.24
C THR A 305 -6.96 1.97 9.66
N MET A 306 -7.17 3.25 9.99
CA MET A 306 -6.95 3.77 11.33
C MET A 306 -8.12 3.38 12.24
N PRO A 307 -7.91 2.58 13.30
CA PRO A 307 -8.97 2.35 14.28
C PRO A 307 -9.42 3.68 14.92
N GLU A 308 -10.74 3.91 14.96
CA GLU A 308 -11.35 5.13 15.51
C GLU A 308 -10.89 6.44 14.82
N ASP A 309 -10.41 6.37 13.58
CA ASP A 309 -9.78 7.47 12.83
C ASP A 309 -8.55 8.08 13.56
N ASP A 310 -7.93 7.31 14.48
CA ASP A 310 -6.81 7.75 15.32
C ASP A 310 -5.46 7.60 14.61
N ILE A 311 -4.92 8.70 14.10
CA ILE A 311 -3.61 8.74 13.44
C ILE A 311 -2.45 8.42 14.40
N THR A 312 -2.67 8.51 15.72
CA THR A 312 -1.65 8.20 16.75
C THR A 312 -1.65 6.71 17.13
N HIS A 313 -2.53 5.91 16.53
CA HIS A 313 -2.53 4.46 16.69
C HIS A 313 -1.18 3.87 16.21
N PRO A 314 -0.65 2.78 16.83
CA PRO A 314 0.66 2.23 16.48
C PRO A 314 0.89 1.99 14.98
N ILE A 315 -0.11 1.54 14.26
CA ILE A 315 0.03 1.19 12.83
C ILE A 315 0.27 2.42 11.96
N PRO A 316 -0.59 3.46 11.94
CA PRO A 316 -0.31 4.68 11.18
C PRO A 316 0.92 5.42 11.69
N ASP A 317 1.13 5.48 13.02
CA ASP A 317 2.27 6.13 13.64
C ASP A 317 3.60 5.55 13.15
N LEU A 318 3.78 4.23 13.26
CA LEU A 318 4.99 3.53 12.79
C LEU A 318 5.14 3.62 11.26
N THR A 319 4.05 3.47 10.51
CA THR A 319 4.07 3.60 9.05
C THR A 319 4.53 4.99 8.61
N GLY A 320 4.06 6.05 9.27
CA GLY A 320 4.46 7.43 9.01
C GLY A 320 5.95 7.70 9.26
N TYR A 321 6.56 7.00 10.22
CA TYR A 321 8.01 7.09 10.47
C TYR A 321 8.86 6.40 9.40
N ILE A 322 8.40 5.26 8.88
CA ILE A 322 9.19 4.44 7.95
C ILE A 322 9.07 4.96 6.51
N THR A 323 7.93 5.55 6.15
CA THR A 323 7.59 5.94 4.79
C THR A 323 7.87 7.41 4.49
N GLU A 324 7.75 7.82 3.24
CA GLU A 324 8.05 9.20 2.80
C GLU A 324 6.80 10.08 2.68
N GLY A 325 5.87 9.96 3.62
CA GLY A 325 4.67 10.79 3.69
C GLY A 325 3.41 10.00 4.00
N GLN A 326 2.24 10.59 3.77
CA GLN A 326 0.93 9.94 3.87
C GLN A 326 -0.13 10.71 3.09
N ILE A 327 -1.09 9.99 2.53
CA ILE A 327 -2.35 10.53 1.99
C ILE A 327 -3.45 10.16 2.99
N ILE A 328 -4.22 11.14 3.44
CA ILE A 328 -5.27 10.91 4.45
C ILE A 328 -6.65 11.05 3.83
N LEU A 329 -7.50 10.04 4.03
CA LEU A 329 -8.92 10.10 3.67
C LEU A 329 -9.73 10.70 4.82
N SER A 330 -10.64 11.63 4.49
CA SER A 330 -11.46 12.34 5.46
C SER A 330 -12.89 11.83 5.49
N ARG A 331 -13.36 11.51 6.68
CA ARG A 331 -14.76 11.16 6.93
C ARG A 331 -15.71 12.35 6.71
N GLU A 332 -15.26 13.56 6.99
CA GLU A 332 -16.02 14.81 6.76
C GLU A 332 -16.26 15.02 5.26
N LEU A 333 -15.20 14.95 4.44
CA LEU A 333 -15.31 15.08 2.99
C LEU A 333 -16.17 13.96 2.38
N TYR A 334 -16.03 12.73 2.87
CA TYR A 334 -16.82 11.59 2.42
C TYR A 334 -18.32 11.80 2.70
N LYS A 335 -18.67 12.24 3.91
CA LYS A 335 -20.07 12.57 4.27
C LYS A 335 -20.62 13.72 3.44
N SER A 336 -19.78 14.64 2.97
CA SER A 336 -20.15 15.74 2.08
C SER A 336 -20.26 15.32 0.60
N GLY A 337 -20.10 14.02 0.28
CA GLY A 337 -20.19 13.49 -1.07
C GLY A 337 -18.97 13.73 -1.95
N ILE A 338 -17.84 14.14 -1.38
CA ILE A 338 -16.58 14.35 -2.09
C ILE A 338 -15.90 12.98 -2.36
N GLN A 339 -15.54 12.73 -3.61
CA GLN A 339 -14.96 11.44 -4.04
C GLN A 339 -13.83 11.64 -5.08
N PRO A 340 -12.59 11.15 -4.82
CA PRO A 340 -12.11 10.54 -3.57
C PRO A 340 -12.00 11.56 -2.43
N PRO A 341 -12.27 11.17 -1.17
CA PRO A 341 -12.32 12.11 -0.05
C PRO A 341 -10.93 12.38 0.53
N ILE A 342 -9.98 12.80 -0.29
CA ILE A 342 -8.60 13.05 0.11
C ILE A 342 -8.49 14.40 0.80
N PHE A 343 -8.05 14.39 2.07
CA PHE A 343 -7.83 15.59 2.86
C PHE A 343 -6.43 16.12 2.66
N VAL A 344 -6.30 17.19 1.92
CA VAL A 344 -5.03 17.74 1.45
C VAL A 344 -4.16 18.30 2.58
N ILE A 345 -4.75 18.96 3.59
CA ILE A 345 -3.98 19.67 4.63
C ILE A 345 -3.06 18.74 5.43
N PRO A 346 -3.54 17.60 6.01
CA PRO A 346 -2.66 16.68 6.74
C PRO A 346 -1.93 15.68 5.83
N SER A 347 -2.26 15.66 4.53
CA SER A 347 -1.57 14.82 3.56
C SER A 347 -0.22 15.43 3.19
N LEU A 348 0.80 14.59 3.04
CA LEU A 348 2.16 15.02 2.77
C LEU A 348 2.90 13.98 1.93
N SER A 349 3.54 14.41 0.86
CA SER A 349 4.60 13.66 0.20
C SER A 349 5.95 14.38 0.40
N ARG A 350 6.88 13.75 1.12
CA ARG A 350 8.20 14.35 1.41
C ARG A 350 9.11 14.42 0.20
N LEU A 351 8.81 13.67 -0.85
CA LEU A 351 9.60 13.62 -2.08
C LEU A 351 8.97 14.39 -3.24
N LYS A 352 7.82 15.03 -3.03
CA LYS A 352 7.05 15.72 -4.09
C LYS A 352 7.89 16.65 -4.96
N ASP A 353 8.75 17.45 -4.33
CA ASP A 353 9.59 18.44 -5.04
C ASP A 353 10.63 17.80 -5.99
N LYS A 354 10.93 16.50 -5.78
CA LYS A 354 11.86 15.75 -6.63
C LYS A 354 11.22 15.29 -7.94
N GLY A 355 9.89 15.11 -7.94
CA GLY A 355 9.13 14.59 -9.08
C GLY A 355 8.53 15.66 -10.00
N ILE A 356 8.61 16.95 -9.65
CA ILE A 356 7.92 18.04 -10.37
C ILE A 356 8.85 19.03 -11.03
N GLY A 357 8.31 19.87 -11.89
CA GLY A 357 9.00 20.97 -12.56
C GLY A 357 9.25 20.74 -14.05
N LYS A 358 10.04 21.62 -14.66
CA LYS A 358 10.38 21.57 -16.07
C LYS A 358 11.01 20.23 -16.43
N SER A 359 10.58 19.62 -17.51
CA SER A 359 10.96 18.28 -17.99
C SER A 359 10.35 17.07 -17.27
N LYS A 360 9.62 17.25 -16.18
CA LYS A 360 8.94 16.17 -15.45
C LYS A 360 7.43 16.33 -15.47
N THR A 361 6.96 17.51 -15.10
CA THR A 361 5.58 17.94 -15.16
C THR A 361 5.49 19.26 -15.94
N ARG A 362 5.23 20.38 -15.26
CA ARG A 362 5.22 21.72 -15.86
C ARG A 362 6.01 22.69 -14.97
N GLU A 363 6.60 23.73 -15.58
CA GLU A 363 7.50 24.66 -14.89
C GLU A 363 6.88 25.44 -13.73
N ASP A 364 5.55 25.68 -13.78
CA ASP A 364 4.79 26.38 -12.74
C ASP A 364 4.28 25.46 -11.62
N HIS A 365 4.46 24.13 -11.73
CA HIS A 365 3.82 23.17 -10.82
C HIS A 365 4.11 23.45 -9.34
N ALA A 366 5.36 23.70 -8.97
CA ALA A 366 5.74 23.97 -7.59
C ALA A 366 5.06 25.23 -7.03
N ASP A 367 5.05 26.32 -7.82
CA ASP A 367 4.44 27.59 -7.41
C ASP A 367 2.91 27.43 -7.28
N THR A 368 2.29 26.81 -8.27
CA THR A 368 0.83 26.54 -8.29
C THR A 368 0.42 25.68 -7.10
N MET A 369 1.14 24.59 -6.83
CA MET A 369 0.91 23.70 -5.68
C MET A 369 0.97 24.48 -4.37
N ASN A 370 2.00 25.26 -4.14
CA ASN A 370 2.20 26.04 -2.91
C ASN A 370 1.11 27.10 -2.72
N GLN A 371 0.67 27.73 -3.80
CA GLN A 371 -0.42 28.72 -3.73
C GLN A 371 -1.78 28.07 -3.46
N ILE A 372 -2.11 26.97 -4.13
CA ILE A 372 -3.35 26.23 -3.92
C ILE A 372 -3.43 25.72 -2.47
N TYR A 373 -2.35 25.15 -1.97
CA TYR A 373 -2.30 24.65 -0.60
C TYR A 373 -2.55 25.76 0.42
N ALA A 374 -1.85 26.90 0.27
CA ALA A 374 -2.03 28.04 1.17
C ALA A 374 -3.44 28.65 1.06
N ALA A 375 -3.96 28.81 -0.16
CA ALA A 375 -5.30 29.34 -0.39
C ALA A 375 -6.39 28.42 0.23
N TYR A 376 -6.22 27.11 0.09
CA TYR A 376 -7.14 26.14 0.69
C TYR A 376 -7.12 26.19 2.22
N ALA A 377 -5.91 26.27 2.84
CA ALA A 377 -5.78 26.40 4.28
C ALA A 377 -6.46 27.68 4.80
N SER A 378 -6.15 28.84 4.20
CA SER A 378 -6.80 30.12 4.56
C SER A 378 -8.32 30.09 4.34
N GLY A 379 -8.78 29.43 3.27
CA GLY A 379 -10.20 29.31 2.97
C GLY A 379 -10.94 28.45 4.01
N ARG A 380 -10.32 27.37 4.50
CA ARG A 380 -10.90 26.57 5.59
C ARG A 380 -10.98 27.35 6.89
N GLU A 381 -9.92 28.07 7.27
CA GLU A 381 -9.91 28.94 8.44
C GLU A 381 -11.00 30.02 8.33
N ALA A 382 -11.16 30.67 7.18
CA ALA A 382 -12.20 31.64 6.94
C ALA A 382 -13.62 31.05 7.09
N ARG A 383 -13.85 29.83 6.58
CA ARG A 383 -15.13 29.13 6.75
C ARG A 383 -15.41 28.78 8.21
N GLU A 384 -14.43 28.33 8.97
CA GLU A 384 -14.57 28.06 10.41
C GLU A 384 -14.88 29.35 11.18
N LEU A 385 -14.22 30.46 10.82
CA LEU A 385 -14.47 31.78 11.41
C LEU A 385 -15.91 32.29 11.08
N ALA A 386 -16.37 32.07 9.84
CA ALA A 386 -17.72 32.44 9.44
C ALA A 386 -18.81 31.70 10.23
N VAL A 387 -18.59 30.44 10.56
CA VAL A 387 -19.52 29.65 11.39
C VAL A 387 -19.66 30.23 12.81
N ILE A 388 -18.55 30.79 13.37
CA ILE A 388 -18.53 31.32 14.73
C ILE A 388 -19.04 32.77 14.78
N LEU A 389 -18.57 33.63 13.88
CA LEU A 389 -18.77 35.08 13.93
C LEU A 389 -19.76 35.63 12.87
N GLY A 390 -20.18 34.79 11.94
CA GLY A 390 -20.98 35.17 10.79
C GLY A 390 -20.19 35.74 9.61
N ASP A 391 -20.75 35.67 8.40
CA ASP A 391 -20.11 36.12 7.15
C ASP A 391 -19.73 37.62 7.14
N SER A 392 -20.44 38.43 7.92
CA SER A 392 -20.16 39.87 8.02
C SER A 392 -18.83 40.20 8.72
N ALA A 393 -18.27 39.26 9.45
CA ALA A 393 -16.95 39.42 10.12
C ALA A 393 -15.76 39.16 9.20
N LEU A 394 -16.01 38.54 8.01
CA LEU A 394 -14.94 38.22 7.06
C LEU A 394 -14.54 39.44 6.22
N SER A 395 -13.23 39.60 6.03
CA SER A 395 -12.71 40.52 5.01
C SER A 395 -13.06 40.03 3.60
N GLU A 396 -12.95 40.90 2.59
CA GLU A 396 -13.18 40.51 1.19
C GLU A 396 -12.18 39.46 0.71
N ALA A 397 -10.96 39.49 1.23
CA ALA A 397 -9.95 38.46 0.95
C ALA A 397 -10.37 37.10 1.57
N ASP A 398 -10.84 37.09 2.83
CA ASP A 398 -11.30 35.87 3.50
C ASP A 398 -12.50 35.25 2.78
N LYS A 399 -13.43 36.08 2.29
CA LYS A 399 -14.57 35.63 1.48
C LYS A 399 -14.09 34.97 0.17
N ALA A 400 -13.08 35.55 -0.49
CA ALA A 400 -12.50 34.97 -1.70
C ALA A 400 -11.81 33.63 -1.42
N PHE A 401 -11.04 33.52 -0.32
CA PHE A 401 -10.45 32.27 0.09
C PHE A 401 -11.46 31.22 0.51
N ALA A 402 -12.53 31.61 1.24
CA ALA A 402 -13.62 30.69 1.59
C ALA A 402 -14.33 30.14 0.36
N LYS A 403 -14.57 30.99 -0.64
CA LYS A 403 -15.17 30.59 -1.92
C LYS A 403 -14.23 29.71 -2.73
N PHE A 404 -12.93 29.99 -2.71
CA PHE A 404 -11.92 29.14 -3.32
C PHE A 404 -11.94 27.73 -2.70
N ALA A 405 -11.97 27.64 -1.36
CA ALA A 405 -11.98 26.35 -0.67
C ALA A 405 -13.22 25.52 -1.00
N GLU A 406 -14.40 26.14 -1.09
CA GLU A 406 -15.63 25.47 -1.53
C GLU A 406 -15.52 24.90 -2.95
N ASN A 407 -15.04 25.73 -3.89
CA ASN A 407 -14.85 25.32 -5.28
C ASN A 407 -13.76 24.24 -5.40
N PHE A 408 -12.70 24.35 -4.60
CA PHE A 408 -11.60 23.38 -4.55
C PHE A 408 -12.10 22.00 -4.11
N ASP A 409 -12.87 21.92 -3.03
CA ASP A 409 -13.46 20.66 -2.57
C ASP A 409 -14.35 20.04 -3.66
N ARG A 410 -15.18 20.85 -4.29
CA ARG A 410 -16.19 20.39 -5.27
C ARG A 410 -15.61 20.04 -6.65
N GLU A 411 -14.61 20.78 -7.16
CA GLU A 411 -14.12 20.63 -8.52
C GLU A 411 -12.75 19.97 -8.62
N TYR A 412 -11.85 20.24 -7.65
CA TYR A 412 -10.50 19.73 -7.67
C TYR A 412 -10.38 18.40 -6.93
N VAL A 413 -10.86 18.34 -5.69
CA VAL A 413 -10.83 17.11 -4.88
C VAL A 413 -11.85 16.11 -5.41
N SER A 414 -13.10 16.53 -5.59
CA SER A 414 -14.16 15.67 -6.12
C SER A 414 -14.02 15.51 -7.63
N GLN A 415 -13.48 14.37 -8.05
CA GLN A 415 -13.37 14.03 -9.48
C GLN A 415 -14.08 12.73 -9.87
N GLY A 416 -14.57 11.96 -8.88
CA GLY A 416 -15.14 10.62 -9.10
C GLY A 416 -14.07 9.57 -9.38
N TYR A 417 -14.47 8.29 -9.29
CA TYR A 417 -13.53 7.16 -9.42
C TYR A 417 -13.23 6.75 -10.86
N GLU A 418 -14.06 7.16 -11.82
CA GLU A 418 -13.88 6.86 -13.24
C GLU A 418 -13.01 7.90 -13.96
N THR A 419 -12.82 9.07 -13.36
CA THR A 419 -12.11 10.19 -13.99
C THR A 419 -10.60 10.01 -13.84
N ASN A 420 -9.89 10.09 -14.97
CA ASN A 420 -8.43 10.10 -15.04
C ASN A 420 -7.98 11.47 -15.54
N ARG A 421 -7.51 12.32 -14.64
CA ARG A 421 -6.98 13.64 -14.99
C ARG A 421 -5.47 13.56 -15.15
N ASN A 422 -4.97 13.99 -16.31
CA ASN A 422 -3.52 14.14 -16.47
C ASN A 422 -2.99 15.37 -15.73
N ILE A 423 -1.67 15.47 -15.60
CA ILE A 423 -1.04 16.57 -14.84
C ILE A 423 -1.33 17.96 -15.43
N GLU A 424 -1.43 18.08 -16.76
CA GLU A 424 -1.78 19.34 -17.42
C GLU A 424 -3.20 19.79 -17.08
N GLU A 425 -4.16 18.87 -17.17
CA GLU A 425 -5.55 19.11 -16.78
C GLU A 425 -5.65 19.50 -15.29
N THR A 426 -4.91 18.81 -14.43
CA THR A 426 -4.84 19.08 -12.99
C THR A 426 -4.32 20.49 -12.70
N LEU A 427 -3.23 20.90 -13.33
CA LEU A 427 -2.65 22.24 -13.15
C LEU A 427 -3.53 23.34 -13.74
N ASN A 428 -4.11 23.09 -14.91
CA ASN A 428 -5.05 24.05 -15.53
C ASN A 428 -6.31 24.24 -14.68
N LEU A 429 -6.83 23.16 -14.08
CA LEU A 429 -7.94 23.27 -13.14
C LEU A 429 -7.55 24.08 -11.89
N GLY A 430 -6.34 23.89 -11.38
CA GLY A 430 -5.79 24.70 -10.29
C GLY A 430 -5.78 26.19 -10.63
N TRP A 431 -5.27 26.56 -11.81
CA TRP A 431 -5.30 27.95 -12.29
C TRP A 431 -6.70 28.50 -12.48
N LYS A 432 -7.63 27.71 -13.04
CA LYS A 432 -9.04 28.11 -13.15
C LYS A 432 -9.64 28.49 -11.78
N LEU A 433 -9.37 27.68 -10.75
CA LEU A 433 -9.88 27.95 -9.41
C LEU A 433 -9.21 29.15 -8.75
N LEU A 434 -7.93 29.37 -8.98
CA LEU A 434 -7.19 30.54 -8.45
C LEU A 434 -7.73 31.89 -8.99
N LYS A 435 -8.47 31.92 -10.11
CA LYS A 435 -9.12 33.15 -10.64
C LYS A 435 -10.06 33.82 -9.64
N VAL A 436 -10.61 33.09 -8.66
CA VAL A 436 -11.50 33.62 -7.61
C VAL A 436 -10.73 34.50 -6.60
N ILE A 437 -9.41 34.29 -6.47
CA ILE A 437 -8.56 34.98 -5.51
C ILE A 437 -8.00 36.25 -6.16
N PRO A 438 -8.04 37.42 -5.47
CA PRO A 438 -7.43 38.63 -5.98
C PRO A 438 -5.95 38.41 -6.34
N ARG A 439 -5.51 38.96 -7.48
CA ARG A 439 -4.13 38.83 -7.97
C ARG A 439 -3.09 39.22 -6.93
N THR A 440 -3.39 40.21 -6.09
CA THR A 440 -2.52 40.68 -5.00
C THR A 440 -2.28 39.65 -3.92
N GLU A 441 -3.14 38.65 -3.81
CA GLU A 441 -3.03 37.54 -2.83
C GLU A 441 -2.34 36.29 -3.40
N LEU A 442 -1.98 36.27 -4.68
CA LEU A 442 -1.20 35.21 -5.33
C LEU A 442 0.29 35.35 -5.01
N LYS A 443 0.64 35.42 -3.74
CA LYS A 443 1.99 35.78 -3.26
C LYS A 443 3.01 34.65 -3.36
N ARG A 444 2.57 33.40 -3.64
CA ARG A 444 3.43 32.21 -3.72
C ARG A 444 3.74 31.79 -5.15
N ILE A 445 3.26 32.55 -6.14
CA ILE A 445 3.49 32.28 -7.56
C ILE A 445 4.31 33.46 -8.15
N ARG A 446 5.31 33.12 -8.93
CA ARG A 446 6.10 34.11 -9.68
C ARG A 446 5.23 34.86 -10.69
N THR A 447 5.43 36.14 -10.81
CA THR A 447 4.65 37.03 -11.68
C THR A 447 4.62 36.54 -13.14
N GLU A 448 5.71 36.00 -13.64
CA GLU A 448 5.80 35.43 -15.00
C GLU A 448 4.76 34.31 -15.24
N TYR A 449 4.51 33.49 -14.25
CA TYR A 449 3.51 32.42 -14.36
C TYR A 449 2.10 32.95 -14.20
N ILE A 450 1.89 33.95 -13.32
CA ILE A 450 0.60 34.64 -13.22
C ILE A 450 0.23 35.25 -14.57
N ASP A 451 1.17 35.95 -15.21
CA ASP A 451 0.95 36.57 -16.51
C ASP A 451 0.73 35.55 -17.64
N LYS A 452 1.32 34.36 -17.53
CA LYS A 452 1.21 33.29 -18.52
C LYS A 452 -0.09 32.49 -18.39
N TYR A 453 -0.48 32.12 -17.17
CA TYR A 453 -1.54 31.13 -16.93
C TYR A 453 -2.84 31.72 -16.37
N LEU A 454 -2.83 32.95 -15.80
CA LEU A 454 -4.04 33.60 -15.27
C LEU A 454 -4.75 34.47 -16.31
N ASN A 455 -4.42 34.35 -17.59
CA ASN A 455 -5.00 35.21 -18.62
C ASN A 455 -6.53 35.20 -18.63
N ASP A 456 -7.14 36.42 -18.64
CA ASP A 456 -8.59 36.70 -18.66
C ASP A 456 -9.24 36.42 -20.03
N LYS A 457 -8.65 35.55 -20.83
CA LYS A 457 -9.16 35.25 -22.18
C LYS A 457 -9.78 33.85 -22.23
N ASP A 458 -10.80 33.64 -21.36
CA ASP A 458 -11.87 32.64 -21.61
C ASP A 458 -13.01 32.85 -20.62
#